data_585abcfa9f600a4184723035c1868a3b
#
_entry.id   585abcfa9f600a4184723035c1868a3b
#
_cell.length_a   1.000
_cell.length_b   1.000
_cell.length_c   1.000
_cell.angle_alpha   90.00
_cell.angle_beta   90.00
_cell.angle_gamma   90.00
#
_symmetry.space_group_name_H-M   'P 1'
#
loop_
_entity.id
_entity.type
_entity.pdbx_description
1 polymer ?
#
loop_
_entity_poly.entity_id
_entity_poly.type
_entity_poly.pdbx_seq_one_letter_code
_entity_poly.pdbx_strand_id
1 'polypeptide(L)'
;AGNEMEFEAGWIDHPMVRSDPATTALAADMCEPLLDDVNRGGGIAADLRRAMIARPGWFPSIEAMAAEMSVHPRTLRRKLEAEQITYRQVIAEVRMKLAIEYLRSTEMTNQEIAARLDYSDAANFRHAFTRWTRKSPSAFRQQKESMAVAAHTGSQNNRWDGPIAPFSLLPGR
;
A
#
# COMPACT_ATOMS: atom_id res chain seq x y z
N ALA A 1 16.00 14.20 -24.06
CA ALA A 1 16.59 14.92 -22.92
C ALA A 1 16.11 14.22 -21.66
N GLY A 2 17.00 13.46 -21.02
CA GLY A 2 16.71 12.83 -19.71
C GLY A 2 16.95 13.86 -18.61
N ASN A 3 16.13 13.81 -17.56
CA ASN A 3 16.40 14.54 -16.34
C ASN A 3 17.42 13.75 -15.53
N GLU A 4 18.68 14.13 -15.59
CA GLU A 4 19.77 13.57 -14.78
C GLU A 4 20.11 14.59 -13.70
N MET A 5 20.25 14.12 -12.46
CA MET A 5 20.68 14.92 -11.32
C MET A 5 21.93 14.28 -10.74
N GLU A 6 23.08 14.95 -10.88
CA GLU A 6 24.36 14.53 -10.29
C GLU A 6 24.56 15.21 -8.93
N PHE A 7 24.96 14.44 -7.91
CA PHE A 7 25.39 14.97 -6.61
C PHE A 7 26.59 14.15 -6.07
N GLU A 8 27.40 14.77 -5.24
CA GLU A 8 28.58 14.14 -4.69
C GLU A 8 28.22 12.94 -3.78
N ALA A 9 28.96 11.84 -3.94
CA ALA A 9 28.70 10.59 -3.21
C ALA A 9 28.70 10.75 -1.67
N GLY A 10 29.40 11.75 -1.13
CA GLY A 10 29.41 12.06 0.28
C GLY A 10 28.06 12.54 0.87
N TRP A 11 27.11 12.96 0.03
CA TRP A 11 25.76 13.32 0.47
C TRP A 11 24.89 12.13 0.83
N ILE A 12 25.23 10.95 0.31
CA ILE A 12 24.48 9.70 0.58
C ILE A 12 24.67 9.24 2.04
N ASP A 13 25.87 9.50 2.60
CA ASP A 13 26.23 9.10 3.97
C ASP A 13 25.93 10.18 5.02
N HIS A 14 25.35 11.30 4.61
CA HIS A 14 25.00 12.37 5.55
C HIS A 14 23.79 11.98 6.39
N PRO A 15 23.92 11.95 7.74
CA PRO A 15 22.77 11.62 8.59
C PRO A 15 21.66 12.65 8.42
N MET A 16 20.49 12.20 8.05
CA MET A 16 19.32 13.07 7.94
C MET A 16 18.93 13.59 9.33
N VAL A 17 19.07 14.88 9.54
CA VAL A 17 18.89 15.58 10.84
C VAL A 17 17.47 15.43 11.43
N ARG A 18 16.53 14.85 10.69
CA ARG A 18 15.13 14.61 11.07
C ARG A 18 14.64 13.22 10.70
N SER A 19 15.48 12.19 10.75
CA SER A 19 15.00 10.82 10.60
C SER A 19 14.39 10.35 11.93
N ASP A 20 13.07 10.34 12.01
CA ASP A 20 12.35 9.62 13.06
C ASP A 20 12.19 8.16 12.62
N PRO A 21 12.73 7.18 13.39
CA PRO A 21 12.61 5.77 13.04
C PRO A 21 11.17 5.30 12.88
N ALA A 22 10.22 5.87 13.62
CA ALA A 22 8.81 5.57 13.54
C ALA A 22 8.20 6.08 12.22
N THR A 23 8.56 7.30 11.81
CA THR A 23 8.13 7.88 10.53
C THR A 23 8.76 7.13 9.35
N THR A 24 10.01 6.69 9.49
CA THR A 24 10.70 5.89 8.46
C THR A 24 10.06 4.50 8.31
N ALA A 25 9.73 3.83 9.41
CA ALA A 25 9.02 2.56 9.39
C ALA A 25 7.60 2.69 8.78
N LEU A 26 6.89 3.77 9.11
CA LEU A 26 5.58 4.06 8.53
C LEU A 26 5.68 4.36 7.03
N ALA A 27 6.68 5.12 6.60
CA ALA A 27 6.93 5.40 5.19
C ALA A 27 7.35 4.12 4.43
N ALA A 28 8.16 3.25 5.04
CA ALA A 28 8.52 1.95 4.47
C ALA A 28 7.29 1.06 4.30
N ASP A 29 6.43 0.95 5.32
CA ASP A 29 5.15 0.21 5.27
C ASP A 29 4.20 0.75 4.18
N MET A 30 4.23 2.05 3.92
CA MET A 30 3.46 2.68 2.82
C MET A 30 4.11 2.48 1.45
N CYS A 31 5.43 2.40 1.38
CA CYS A 31 6.18 2.20 0.13
C CYS A 31 6.32 0.72 -0.25
N GLU A 32 6.29 -0.21 0.71
CA GLU A 32 6.42 -1.64 0.47
C GLU A 32 5.39 -2.18 -0.56
N PRO A 33 4.10 -1.80 -0.51
CA PRO A 33 3.14 -2.18 -1.55
C PRO A 33 3.44 -1.59 -2.94
N LEU A 34 4.06 -0.40 -2.98
CA LEU A 34 4.45 0.25 -4.24
C LEU A 34 5.72 -0.37 -4.82
N LEU A 35 6.69 -0.71 -3.96
CA LEU A 35 7.90 -1.42 -4.34
C LEU A 35 7.62 -2.87 -4.76
N ASP A 36 6.67 -3.54 -4.13
CA ASP A 36 6.20 -4.87 -4.52
C ASP A 36 5.58 -4.86 -5.94
N ASP A 37 4.87 -3.82 -6.32
CA ASP A 37 4.34 -3.66 -7.67
C ASP A 37 5.46 -3.36 -8.72
N VAL A 38 6.51 -2.65 -8.31
CA VAL A 38 7.69 -2.35 -9.15
C VAL A 38 8.63 -3.56 -9.22
N ASN A 39 8.86 -4.27 -8.13
CA ASN A 39 9.77 -5.42 -8.04
C ASN A 39 9.17 -6.73 -8.60
N ARG A 40 7.85 -6.85 -8.69
CA ARG A 40 7.20 -7.98 -9.39
C ARG A 40 7.18 -7.79 -10.90
N GLY A 41 8.26 -7.24 -11.45
CA GLY A 41 8.64 -7.08 -12.86
C GLY A 41 7.51 -7.30 -13.87
N GLY A 42 7.40 -6.41 -14.86
CA GLY A 42 6.36 -6.43 -15.89
C GLY A 42 6.01 -7.81 -16.44
N GLY A 43 4.94 -8.39 -15.93
CA GLY A 43 4.37 -9.63 -16.37
C GLY A 43 2.86 -9.51 -16.51
N ILE A 44 2.23 -10.57 -17.03
CA ILE A 44 0.79 -10.55 -17.28
C ILE A 44 -0.01 -10.39 -15.98
N ALA A 45 0.44 -10.94 -14.86
CA ALA A 45 -0.21 -10.80 -13.57
C ALA A 45 -0.18 -9.35 -13.05
N ALA A 46 0.92 -8.61 -13.28
CA ALA A 46 1.01 -7.19 -12.94
C ALA A 46 0.06 -6.35 -13.78
N ASP A 47 -0.07 -6.62 -15.08
CA ASP A 47 -1.01 -5.94 -15.97
C ASP A 47 -2.46 -6.17 -15.53
N LEU A 48 -2.79 -7.42 -15.15
CA LEU A 48 -4.11 -7.78 -14.63
C LEU A 48 -4.43 -7.04 -13.31
N ARG A 49 -3.49 -7.01 -12.37
CA ARG A 49 -3.66 -6.27 -11.11
C ARG A 49 -3.92 -4.79 -11.38
N ARG A 50 -3.11 -4.19 -12.25
CA ARG A 50 -3.23 -2.78 -12.62
C ARG A 50 -4.60 -2.46 -13.24
N ALA A 51 -5.06 -3.30 -14.18
CA ALA A 51 -6.37 -3.15 -14.83
C ALA A 51 -7.53 -3.23 -13.84
N MET A 52 -7.47 -4.16 -12.85
CA MET A 52 -8.51 -4.31 -11.83
C MET A 52 -8.46 -3.20 -10.77
N ILE A 53 -7.27 -2.77 -10.35
CA ILE A 53 -7.10 -1.67 -9.38
C ILE A 53 -7.59 -0.34 -9.97
N ALA A 54 -7.37 -0.11 -11.26
CA ALA A 54 -7.86 1.08 -11.95
C ALA A 54 -9.40 1.17 -12.01
N ARG A 55 -10.10 0.04 -11.83
CA ARG A 55 -11.56 -0.05 -11.84
C ARG A 55 -12.09 -0.80 -10.60
N PRO A 56 -12.06 -0.19 -9.40
CA PRO A 56 -12.48 -0.84 -8.16
C PRO A 56 -13.92 -1.39 -8.26
N GLY A 57 -14.10 -2.64 -7.87
CA GLY A 57 -15.39 -3.35 -7.98
C GLY A 57 -15.56 -4.12 -9.29
N TRP A 58 -14.62 -4.01 -10.23
CA TRP A 58 -14.68 -4.77 -11.48
C TRP A 58 -13.76 -6.00 -11.38
N PHE A 59 -14.36 -7.18 -11.22
CA PHE A 59 -13.69 -8.48 -11.13
C PHE A 59 -14.23 -9.44 -12.22
N PRO A 60 -13.82 -9.25 -13.48
CA PRO A 60 -14.36 -9.98 -14.59
C PRO A 60 -13.97 -11.47 -14.59
N SER A 61 -14.68 -12.28 -15.36
CA SER A 61 -14.23 -13.64 -15.69
C SER A 61 -12.91 -13.60 -16.48
N ILE A 62 -12.17 -14.70 -16.50
CA ILE A 62 -10.94 -14.77 -17.29
C ILE A 62 -11.20 -14.59 -18.79
N GLU A 63 -12.38 -14.98 -19.26
CA GLU A 63 -12.81 -14.83 -20.65
C GLU A 63 -13.01 -13.34 -20.99
N ALA A 64 -13.71 -12.60 -20.10
CA ALA A 64 -13.92 -11.15 -20.26
C ALA A 64 -12.61 -10.37 -20.17
N MET A 65 -11.73 -10.74 -19.23
CA MET A 65 -10.42 -10.11 -19.10
C MET A 65 -9.52 -10.41 -20.31
N ALA A 66 -9.54 -11.62 -20.83
CA ALA A 66 -8.79 -11.97 -22.03
C ALA A 66 -9.25 -11.18 -23.26
N ALA A 67 -10.57 -10.99 -23.41
CA ALA A 67 -11.14 -10.14 -24.45
C ALA A 67 -10.68 -8.68 -24.31
N GLU A 68 -10.71 -8.13 -23.10
CA GLU A 68 -10.20 -6.78 -22.82
C GLU A 68 -8.72 -6.61 -23.22
N MET A 69 -7.91 -7.62 -22.94
CA MET A 69 -6.47 -7.62 -23.27
C MET A 69 -6.19 -8.04 -24.71
N SER A 70 -7.21 -8.27 -25.53
CA SER A 70 -7.08 -8.74 -26.92
C SER A 70 -6.27 -10.03 -27.06
N VAL A 71 -6.40 -10.95 -26.10
CA VAL A 71 -5.76 -12.28 -26.13
C VAL A 71 -6.76 -13.39 -25.95
N HIS A 72 -6.43 -14.60 -26.42
CA HIS A 72 -7.28 -15.76 -26.18
C HIS A 72 -7.17 -16.22 -24.70
N PRO A 73 -8.28 -16.67 -24.04
CA PRO A 73 -8.25 -17.12 -22.65
C PRO A 73 -7.20 -18.20 -22.34
N ARG A 74 -6.98 -19.13 -23.29
CA ARG A 74 -5.92 -20.15 -23.17
C ARG A 74 -4.51 -19.52 -23.12
N THR A 75 -4.27 -18.48 -23.89
CA THR A 75 -3.00 -17.75 -23.88
C THR A 75 -2.81 -17.04 -22.55
N LEU A 76 -3.86 -16.43 -22.02
CA LEU A 76 -3.82 -15.77 -20.71
C LEU A 76 -3.50 -16.77 -19.58
N ARG A 77 -4.18 -17.93 -19.56
CA ARG A 77 -3.89 -19.00 -18.59
C ARG A 77 -2.44 -19.46 -18.69
N ARG A 78 -1.93 -19.75 -19.90
CA ARG A 78 -0.54 -20.20 -20.09
C ARG A 78 0.48 -19.17 -19.62
N LYS A 79 0.23 -17.88 -19.84
CA LYS A 79 1.12 -16.80 -19.37
C LYS A 79 1.14 -16.73 -17.83
N LEU A 80 -0.02 -16.84 -17.18
CA LEU A 80 -0.12 -16.90 -15.72
C LEU A 80 0.56 -18.14 -15.13
N GLU A 81 0.40 -19.30 -15.77
CA GLU A 81 1.09 -20.53 -15.37
C GLU A 81 2.62 -20.37 -15.44
N ALA A 82 3.14 -19.69 -16.46
CA ALA A 82 4.58 -19.39 -16.57
C ALA A 82 5.08 -18.48 -15.43
N GLU A 83 4.19 -17.63 -14.87
CA GLU A 83 4.47 -16.81 -13.69
C GLU A 83 4.12 -17.53 -12.36
N GLN A 84 3.79 -18.83 -12.40
CA GLN A 84 3.46 -19.65 -11.24
C GLN A 84 2.26 -19.09 -10.43
N ILE A 85 1.33 -18.38 -11.08
CA ILE A 85 0.16 -17.78 -10.45
C ILE A 85 -1.12 -18.14 -11.23
N THR A 86 -2.24 -18.25 -10.54
CA THR A 86 -3.55 -18.46 -11.16
C THR A 86 -4.34 -17.14 -11.21
N TYR A 87 -5.25 -17.03 -12.16
CA TYR A 87 -6.16 -15.89 -12.29
C TYR A 87 -6.96 -15.63 -11.00
N ARG A 88 -7.38 -16.70 -10.33
CA ARG A 88 -8.09 -16.62 -9.04
C ARG A 88 -7.23 -16.03 -7.93
N GLN A 89 -5.93 -16.34 -7.92
CA GLN A 89 -4.98 -15.73 -6.98
C GLN A 89 -4.80 -14.25 -7.25
N VAL A 90 -4.68 -13.84 -8.52
CA VAL A 90 -4.60 -12.41 -8.89
C VAL A 90 -5.83 -11.65 -8.39
N ILE A 91 -7.05 -12.17 -8.62
CA ILE A 91 -8.28 -11.54 -8.08
C ILE A 91 -8.24 -11.45 -6.56
N ALA A 92 -7.82 -12.52 -5.87
CA ALA A 92 -7.76 -12.55 -4.42
C ALA A 92 -6.78 -11.51 -3.86
N GLU A 93 -5.62 -11.33 -4.50
CA GLU A 93 -4.62 -10.32 -4.13
C GLU A 93 -5.16 -8.89 -4.32
N VAL A 94 -5.82 -8.62 -5.45
CA VAL A 94 -6.44 -7.31 -5.70
C VAL A 94 -7.54 -7.02 -4.69
N ARG A 95 -8.42 -7.99 -4.41
CA ARG A 95 -9.48 -7.85 -3.41
C ARG A 95 -8.90 -7.59 -2.01
N MET A 96 -7.82 -8.27 -1.65
CA MET A 96 -7.12 -8.05 -0.36
C MET A 96 -6.54 -6.64 -0.28
N LYS A 97 -5.83 -6.18 -1.32
CA LYS A 97 -5.24 -4.84 -1.39
C LYS A 97 -6.31 -3.76 -1.24
N LEU A 98 -7.40 -3.85 -2.00
CA LEU A 98 -8.52 -2.91 -1.90
C LEU A 98 -9.25 -2.98 -0.55
N ALA A 99 -9.40 -4.18 0.04
CA ALA A 99 -9.99 -4.33 1.37
C ALA A 99 -9.18 -3.60 2.44
N ILE A 100 -7.86 -3.76 2.42
CA ILE A 100 -6.94 -3.06 3.34
C ILE A 100 -7.05 -1.55 3.15
N GLU A 101 -7.09 -1.08 1.90
CA GLU A 101 -7.23 0.32 1.57
C GLU A 101 -8.56 0.89 2.10
N TYR A 102 -9.69 0.23 1.85
CA TYR A 102 -11.00 0.67 2.37
C TYR A 102 -11.05 0.68 3.90
N LEU A 103 -10.47 -0.32 4.57
CA LEU A 103 -10.42 -0.36 6.02
C LEU A 103 -9.52 0.72 6.62
N ARG A 104 -8.48 1.15 5.89
CA ARG A 104 -7.54 2.19 6.32
C ARG A 104 -8.04 3.60 6.03
N SER A 105 -8.61 3.82 4.85
CA SER A 105 -8.90 5.17 4.34
C SER A 105 -10.35 5.59 4.47
N THR A 106 -11.27 4.66 4.81
CA THR A 106 -12.71 4.95 4.86
C THR A 106 -13.38 4.41 6.12
N GLU A 107 -14.57 4.94 6.42
CA GLU A 107 -15.46 4.44 7.50
C GLU A 107 -16.50 3.42 6.98
N MET A 108 -16.29 2.85 5.80
CA MET A 108 -17.20 1.86 5.21
C MET A 108 -17.41 0.66 6.14
N THR A 109 -18.64 0.20 6.24
CA THR A 109 -18.99 -1.03 6.96
C THR A 109 -18.45 -2.26 6.24
N ASN A 110 -18.34 -3.39 6.95
CA ASN A 110 -17.94 -4.65 6.32
C ASN A 110 -18.91 -5.09 5.22
N GLN A 111 -20.19 -4.71 5.30
CA GLN A 111 -21.19 -4.99 4.28
C GLN A 111 -20.93 -4.19 2.99
N GLU A 112 -20.63 -2.90 3.14
CA GLU A 112 -20.31 -2.03 2.00
C GLU A 112 -19.01 -2.45 1.31
N ILE A 113 -17.98 -2.81 2.10
CA ILE A 113 -16.72 -3.35 1.56
C ILE A 113 -16.97 -4.67 0.83
N ALA A 114 -17.76 -5.58 1.42
CA ALA A 114 -18.11 -6.84 0.78
C ALA A 114 -18.78 -6.61 -0.59
N ALA A 115 -19.76 -5.71 -0.64
CA ALA A 115 -20.46 -5.38 -1.88
C ALA A 115 -19.51 -4.77 -2.94
N ARG A 116 -18.59 -3.89 -2.53
CA ARG A 116 -17.61 -3.29 -3.45
C ARG A 116 -16.57 -4.27 -3.96
N LEU A 117 -16.28 -5.30 -3.19
CA LEU A 117 -15.30 -6.33 -3.57
C LEU A 117 -15.94 -7.56 -4.20
N ASP A 118 -17.23 -7.46 -4.56
CA ASP A 118 -17.98 -8.55 -5.22
C ASP A 118 -18.00 -9.83 -4.36
N TYR A 119 -18.27 -9.67 -3.04
CA TYR A 119 -18.62 -10.76 -2.12
C TYR A 119 -20.13 -10.80 -1.94
N SER A 120 -20.69 -12.00 -1.83
CA SER A 120 -22.14 -12.20 -1.61
C SER A 120 -22.64 -11.56 -0.32
N ASP A 121 -21.80 -11.50 0.71
CA ASP A 121 -22.15 -10.97 2.03
C ASP A 121 -20.90 -10.63 2.87
N ALA A 122 -21.13 -9.93 3.99
CA ALA A 122 -20.08 -9.53 4.92
C ALA A 122 -19.42 -10.73 5.64
N ALA A 123 -20.08 -11.87 5.76
CA ALA A 123 -19.51 -13.05 6.41
C ALA A 123 -18.44 -13.67 5.53
N ASN A 124 -18.73 -13.84 4.23
CA ASN A 124 -17.78 -14.33 3.24
C ASN A 124 -16.58 -13.39 3.09
N PHE A 125 -16.80 -12.07 3.09
CA PHE A 125 -15.72 -11.10 3.16
C PHE A 125 -14.84 -11.29 4.40
N ARG A 126 -15.44 -11.36 5.61
CA ARG A 126 -14.68 -11.53 6.85
C ARG A 126 -13.86 -12.81 6.85
N HIS A 127 -14.41 -13.93 6.36
CA HIS A 127 -13.68 -15.19 6.23
C HIS A 127 -12.49 -15.08 5.29
N ALA A 128 -12.68 -14.47 4.12
CA ALA A 128 -11.60 -14.24 3.16
C ALA A 128 -10.52 -13.34 3.75
N PHE A 129 -10.90 -12.20 4.33
CA PHE A 129 -9.98 -11.23 4.93
C PHE A 129 -9.16 -11.85 6.06
N THR A 130 -9.80 -12.59 6.99
CA THR A 130 -9.12 -13.27 8.10
C THR A 130 -8.15 -14.35 7.59
N ARG A 131 -8.50 -15.06 6.53
CA ARG A 131 -7.59 -16.04 5.91
C ARG A 131 -6.33 -15.38 5.34
N TRP A 132 -6.43 -14.17 4.76
CA TRP A 132 -5.31 -13.45 4.18
C TRP A 132 -4.42 -12.79 5.24
N THR A 133 -5.04 -12.08 6.19
CA THR A 133 -4.33 -11.18 7.12
C THR A 133 -4.12 -11.79 8.51
N ARG A 134 -4.74 -12.94 8.80
CA ARG A 134 -4.81 -13.57 10.14
C ARG A 134 -5.49 -12.69 11.20
N LYS A 135 -6.14 -11.60 10.80
CA LYS A 135 -6.87 -10.67 11.67
C LYS A 135 -8.29 -10.44 11.14
N SER A 136 -9.24 -10.16 12.02
CA SER A 136 -10.56 -9.72 11.59
C SER A 136 -10.52 -8.28 11.06
N PRO A 137 -11.44 -7.87 10.17
CA PRO A 137 -11.53 -6.48 9.72
C PRO A 137 -11.67 -5.48 10.87
N SER A 138 -12.43 -5.83 11.91
CA SER A 138 -12.61 -4.97 13.11
C SER A 138 -11.30 -4.81 13.89
N ALA A 139 -10.57 -5.92 14.13
CA ALA A 139 -9.27 -5.86 14.80
C ALA A 139 -8.24 -5.05 13.97
N PHE A 140 -8.33 -5.12 12.65
CA PHE A 140 -7.48 -4.36 11.75
C PHE A 140 -7.73 -2.85 11.87
N ARG A 141 -9.00 -2.40 11.99
CA ARG A 141 -9.37 -1.00 12.23
C ARG A 141 -8.89 -0.50 13.58
N GLN A 142 -9.11 -1.26 14.65
CA GLN A 142 -8.68 -0.88 16.01
C GLN A 142 -7.17 -0.67 16.11
N GLN A 143 -6.39 -1.46 15.40
CA GLN A 143 -4.95 -1.28 15.34
C GLN A 143 -4.56 0.05 14.70
N LYS A 144 -5.27 0.49 13.64
CA LYS A 144 -5.10 1.81 13.02
C LYS A 144 -5.36 2.94 14.01
N GLU A 145 -6.50 2.88 14.72
CA GLU A 145 -6.89 3.88 15.72
C GLU A 145 -5.85 3.97 16.86
N SER A 146 -5.38 2.82 17.36
CA SER A 146 -4.35 2.79 18.41
C SER A 146 -3.02 3.38 17.93
N MET A 147 -2.62 3.14 16.69
CA MET A 147 -1.40 3.73 16.11
C MET A 147 -1.56 5.23 15.87
N ALA A 148 -2.73 5.69 15.44
CA ALA A 148 -3.02 7.11 15.23
C ALA A 148 -3.01 7.88 16.56
N VAL A 149 -3.57 7.31 17.63
CA VAL A 149 -3.55 7.89 18.99
C VAL A 149 -2.13 7.95 19.54
N ALA A 150 -1.34 6.88 19.37
CA ALA A 150 0.06 6.85 19.81
C ALA A 150 0.93 7.89 19.10
N ALA A 151 0.73 8.09 17.81
CA ALA A 151 1.40 9.12 17.02
C ALA A 151 1.02 10.54 17.47
N HIS A 152 -0.24 10.76 17.87
CA HIS A 152 -0.72 12.06 18.35
C HIS A 152 -0.22 12.38 19.77
N THR A 153 -0.15 11.39 20.65
CA THR A 153 0.32 11.53 22.04
C THR A 153 1.84 11.72 22.10
N GLY A 154 2.61 11.12 21.19
CA GLY A 154 4.05 11.32 21.07
C GLY A 154 4.45 12.73 20.63
N SER A 155 3.60 13.44 19.89
CA SER A 155 3.86 14.79 19.38
C SER A 155 3.65 15.89 20.45
N GLN A 156 2.92 15.62 21.54
CA GLN A 156 2.66 16.64 22.58
C GLN A 156 3.74 16.72 23.64
N ASN A 157 4.67 15.78 23.71
CA ASN A 157 5.73 15.77 24.74
C ASN A 157 7.04 16.44 24.29
N ASN A 158 7.07 17.06 23.10
CA ASN A 158 8.24 17.77 22.60
C ASN A 158 8.04 19.29 22.63
N ARG A 159 7.51 19.81 23.78
CA ARG A 159 7.56 21.23 24.08
C ARG A 159 8.99 21.54 24.57
N TRP A 160 9.78 22.06 23.67
CA TRP A 160 11.11 22.54 23.99
C TRP A 160 11.01 23.84 24.82
N ASP A 161 11.14 23.75 26.16
CA ASP A 161 11.15 24.89 27.09
C ASP A 161 12.59 25.35 27.41
N GLY A 162 13.52 25.20 26.46
CA GLY A 162 14.88 25.72 26.58
C GLY A 162 14.96 27.22 26.25
N PRO A 163 15.72 28.02 27.02
CA PRO A 163 15.88 29.45 26.74
C PRO A 163 16.60 29.66 25.41
N ILE A 164 16.03 30.49 24.55
CA ILE A 164 16.67 30.99 23.33
C ILE A 164 17.84 31.88 23.77
N ALA A 165 19.07 31.39 23.68
CA ALA A 165 20.25 32.22 23.87
C ALA A 165 20.34 33.27 22.75
N PRO A 166 20.59 34.55 23.05
CA PRO A 166 20.71 35.57 22.01
C PRO A 166 22.00 35.36 21.20
N PHE A 167 21.85 35.43 19.90
CA PHE A 167 22.92 35.35 18.92
C PHE A 167 23.84 36.56 19.12
N SER A 168 24.97 36.39 19.85
CA SER A 168 26.00 37.42 20.01
C SER A 168 26.77 37.54 18.69
N LEU A 169 26.70 38.71 18.09
CA LEU A 169 27.54 39.18 17.00
C LEU A 169 29.03 38.95 17.31
N LEU A 170 29.73 38.19 16.48
CA LEU A 170 31.19 38.18 16.46
C LEU A 170 31.69 39.48 15.82
N PRO A 171 32.63 40.20 16.42
CA PRO A 171 33.25 41.36 15.79
C PRO A 171 34.23 40.90 14.71
N GLY A 172 34.24 41.62 13.59
CA GLY A 172 35.12 41.38 12.46
C GLY A 172 36.61 41.66 12.78
N ARG A 173 37.41 40.88 12.10
CA ARG A 173 38.73 41.28 11.52
C ARG A 173 39.04 40.37 10.35
#